data_373bbca79a4dc3caf4231869182fe431
#
_entry.id   373bbca79a4dc3caf4231869182fe431
#
_cell.length_a   1.000
_cell.length_b   1.000
_cell.length_c   1.000
_cell.angle_alpha   90.00
_cell.angle_beta   90.00
_cell.angle_gamma   90.00
#
_symmetry.space_group_name_H-M   'P 1'
#
loop_
_entity.id
_entity.type
_entity.pdbx_description
1 polymer ?
#
loop_
_entity_poly.entity_id
_entity_poly.type
_entity_poly.pdbx_seq_one_letter_code
_entity_poly.pdbx_strand_id
1 'polypeptide(L)'
;IRAAQESRGLGDVYKRQTLGQDKYTASNHDRFRALSYAIRDRLINQWIKTQQTHHQENVKRVYYLSLEFLMGRSLGNNAYNMGLARAIEEALLDLGYSLEDLREEEVDAGLGNGGLGRLAACFMDSLATLELPAFGYGLRYDYGIFRQEIDNGWQSGISDGVCLAPMIPASRATARVSPLGTPAPRSRAPTSAA
;
A
#
# COMPACT_ATOMS: atom_id res chain seq x y z
N ILE A 1 -11.94 6.57 20.57
CA ILE A 1 -13.30 5.97 20.51
C ILE A 1 -13.94 6.28 19.15
N ARG A 2 -14.06 7.55 18.71
CA ARG A 2 -14.71 7.93 17.45
C ARG A 2 -13.99 7.35 16.22
N ALA A 3 -12.67 7.41 16.17
CA ALA A 3 -11.88 6.82 15.08
C ALA A 3 -12.02 5.30 15.00
N ALA A 4 -12.11 4.60 16.13
CA ALA A 4 -12.35 3.16 16.18
C ALA A 4 -13.77 2.79 15.71
N GLN A 5 -14.79 3.57 16.08
CA GLN A 5 -16.16 3.39 15.61
C GLN A 5 -16.31 3.61 14.10
N GLU A 6 -15.67 4.65 13.58
CA GLU A 6 -15.62 4.91 12.13
C GLU A 6 -14.88 3.79 11.39
N SER A 7 -13.80 3.25 11.95
CA SER A 7 -13.05 2.13 11.35
C SER A 7 -13.85 0.84 11.33
N ARG A 8 -14.67 0.56 12.37
CA ARG A 8 -15.60 -0.59 12.38
C ARG A 8 -16.64 -0.47 11.29
N GLY A 9 -17.29 0.69 11.17
CA GLY A 9 -18.31 0.93 10.15
C GLY A 9 -17.74 0.76 8.74
N LEU A 10 -16.59 1.33 8.45
CA LEU A 10 -15.92 1.22 7.16
C LEU A 10 -15.52 -0.23 6.83
N GLY A 11 -14.96 -0.97 7.77
CA GLY A 11 -14.59 -2.37 7.56
C GLY A 11 -15.79 -3.24 7.17
N ASP A 12 -16.94 -3.06 7.82
CA ASP A 12 -18.17 -3.79 7.49
C ASP A 12 -18.76 -3.36 6.13
N VAL A 13 -18.70 -2.08 5.81
CA VAL A 13 -19.13 -1.57 4.50
C VAL A 13 -18.28 -2.21 3.39
N TYR A 14 -16.96 -2.24 3.54
CA TYR A 14 -16.10 -2.86 2.52
C TYR A 14 -16.30 -4.37 2.39
N LYS A 15 -16.48 -5.10 3.50
CA LYS A 15 -16.81 -6.53 3.42
C LYS A 15 -18.08 -6.77 2.60
N ARG A 16 -19.14 -6.02 2.89
CA ARG A 16 -20.44 -6.22 2.24
C ARG A 16 -20.50 -5.67 0.82
N GLN A 17 -20.09 -4.42 0.63
CA GLN A 17 -20.31 -3.71 -0.65
C GLN A 17 -19.23 -4.00 -1.67
N THR A 18 -17.99 -4.19 -1.25
CA THR A 18 -16.86 -4.36 -2.18
C THR A 18 -16.50 -5.84 -2.37
N LEU A 19 -16.55 -6.64 -1.29
CA LEU A 19 -16.16 -8.04 -1.35
C LEU A 19 -17.35 -8.99 -1.43
N GLY A 20 -18.58 -8.52 -1.20
CA GLY A 20 -19.77 -9.34 -1.22
C GLY A 20 -19.81 -10.43 -0.13
N GLN A 21 -19.06 -10.23 0.97
CA GLN A 21 -18.90 -11.19 2.05
C GLN A 21 -19.60 -10.72 3.32
N ASP A 22 -20.09 -11.68 4.11
CA ASP A 22 -20.65 -11.43 5.44
C ASP A 22 -19.66 -11.87 6.55
N LYS A 23 -20.06 -11.71 7.80
CA LYS A 23 -19.20 -12.07 8.95
C LYS A 23 -18.95 -13.59 9.08
N TYR A 24 -19.76 -14.43 8.45
CA TYR A 24 -19.68 -15.90 8.55
C TYR A 24 -18.86 -16.49 7.40
N THR A 25 -18.93 -15.88 6.22
CA THR A 25 -18.25 -16.38 5.00
C THR A 25 -16.90 -15.75 4.75
N ALA A 26 -16.61 -14.57 5.38
CA ALA A 26 -15.36 -13.84 5.18
C ALA A 26 -14.14 -14.61 5.72
N SER A 27 -13.16 -14.85 4.86
CA SER A 27 -11.84 -15.36 5.22
C SER A 27 -10.98 -14.29 5.90
N ASN A 28 -9.83 -14.67 6.47
CA ASN A 28 -8.86 -13.70 6.98
C ASN A 28 -8.34 -12.79 5.88
N HIS A 29 -8.15 -13.33 4.68
CA HIS A 29 -7.78 -12.54 3.51
C HIS A 29 -8.83 -11.48 3.15
N ASP A 30 -10.14 -11.80 3.21
CA ASP A 30 -11.20 -10.82 2.97
C ASP A 30 -11.22 -9.73 4.03
N ARG A 31 -10.97 -10.10 5.29
CA ARG A 31 -10.84 -9.15 6.40
C ARG A 31 -9.64 -8.23 6.23
N PHE A 32 -8.48 -8.79 5.84
CA PHE A 32 -7.28 -8.03 5.48
C PHE A 32 -7.59 -7.04 4.35
N ARG A 33 -8.26 -7.47 3.29
CA ARG A 33 -8.64 -6.59 2.18
C ARG A 33 -9.58 -5.47 2.63
N ALA A 34 -10.58 -5.78 3.45
CA ALA A 34 -11.51 -4.78 3.98
C ALA A 34 -10.79 -3.74 4.85
N LEU A 35 -9.87 -4.18 5.71
CA LEU A 35 -9.04 -3.29 6.52
C LEU A 35 -8.14 -2.41 5.65
N SER A 36 -7.53 -3.00 4.62
CA SER A 36 -6.69 -2.27 3.66
C SER A 36 -7.46 -1.18 2.94
N TYR A 37 -8.70 -1.42 2.52
CA TYR A 37 -9.55 -0.39 1.93
C TYR A 37 -9.90 0.73 2.92
N ALA A 38 -10.18 0.39 4.17
CA ALA A 38 -10.50 1.38 5.20
C ALA A 38 -9.30 2.32 5.51
N ILE A 39 -8.10 1.77 5.55
CA ILE A 39 -6.85 2.55 5.70
C ILE A 39 -6.61 3.39 4.45
N ARG A 40 -6.77 2.80 3.27
CA ARG A 40 -6.58 3.48 1.98
C ARG A 40 -7.46 4.73 1.83
N ASP A 41 -8.71 4.69 2.24
CA ASP A 41 -9.59 5.86 2.16
C ASP A 41 -9.05 7.04 2.96
N ARG A 42 -8.51 6.78 4.13
CA ARG A 42 -7.91 7.82 4.95
C ARG A 42 -6.62 8.36 4.35
N LEU A 43 -5.79 7.48 3.81
CA LEU A 43 -4.58 7.85 3.06
C LEU A 43 -4.91 8.74 1.87
N ILE A 44 -5.93 8.40 1.09
CA ILE A 44 -6.36 9.19 -0.08
C ILE A 44 -6.81 10.59 0.35
N ASN A 45 -7.54 10.71 1.44
CA ASN A 45 -7.98 12.01 1.94
C ASN A 45 -6.79 12.92 2.33
N GLN A 46 -5.79 12.37 3.01
CA GLN A 46 -4.57 13.12 3.34
C GLN A 46 -3.76 13.45 2.09
N TRP A 47 -3.62 12.49 1.19
CA TRP A 47 -2.91 12.70 -0.07
C TRP A 47 -3.53 13.81 -0.93
N ILE A 48 -4.86 13.87 -1.03
CA ILE A 48 -5.55 14.94 -1.77
C ILE A 48 -5.21 16.30 -1.16
N LYS A 49 -5.24 16.45 0.16
CA LYS A 49 -4.87 17.68 0.85
C LYS A 49 -3.43 18.10 0.55
N THR A 50 -2.50 17.14 0.63
CA THR A 50 -1.08 17.37 0.31
C THR A 50 -0.91 17.84 -1.14
N GLN A 51 -1.61 17.20 -2.10
CA GLN A 51 -1.54 17.62 -3.50
C GLN A 51 -2.11 19.01 -3.73
N GLN A 52 -3.19 19.36 -3.03
CA GLN A 52 -3.76 20.71 -3.07
C GLN A 52 -2.77 21.77 -2.56
N THR A 53 -2.13 21.50 -1.41
CA THR A 53 -1.08 22.37 -0.87
C THR A 53 0.10 22.51 -1.85
N HIS A 54 0.60 21.39 -2.40
CA HIS A 54 1.68 21.43 -3.39
C HIS A 54 1.33 22.23 -4.65
N HIS A 55 0.05 22.24 -5.02
CA HIS A 55 -0.43 23.03 -6.15
C HIS A 55 -0.54 24.53 -5.80
N GLN A 56 -1.12 24.84 -4.66
CA GLN A 56 -1.31 26.21 -4.18
C GLN A 56 0.02 26.94 -3.95
N GLU A 57 0.95 26.26 -3.29
CA GLU A 57 2.28 26.81 -2.98
C GLU A 57 3.27 26.72 -4.14
N ASN A 58 2.87 26.13 -5.27
CA ASN A 58 3.72 25.93 -6.44
C ASN A 58 5.11 25.37 -6.09
N VAL A 59 5.17 24.36 -5.24
CA VAL A 59 6.41 23.82 -4.68
C VAL A 59 7.28 23.13 -5.73
N LYS A 60 8.59 23.22 -5.56
CA LYS A 60 9.55 22.42 -6.35
C LYS A 60 9.41 20.94 -5.99
N ARG A 61 9.24 20.08 -6.98
CA ARG A 61 9.01 18.65 -6.80
C ARG A 61 10.25 17.83 -7.13
N VAL A 62 10.51 16.82 -6.31
CA VAL A 62 11.56 15.82 -6.54
C VAL A 62 10.94 14.60 -7.19
N TYR A 63 11.56 14.08 -8.23
CA TYR A 63 11.12 12.86 -8.91
C TYR A 63 12.23 11.82 -8.83
N TYR A 64 11.93 10.70 -8.17
CA TYR A 64 12.84 9.58 -8.03
C TYR A 64 12.42 8.46 -9.00
N LEU A 65 13.27 8.18 -9.97
CA LEU A 65 13.00 7.13 -10.96
C LEU A 65 13.83 5.90 -10.61
N SER A 66 13.15 4.75 -10.43
CA SER A 66 13.82 3.48 -10.22
C SER A 66 13.06 2.36 -10.94
N LEU A 67 13.79 1.38 -11.46
CA LEU A 67 13.19 0.16 -12.01
C LEU A 67 12.60 -0.72 -10.91
N GLU A 68 13.11 -0.58 -9.68
CA GLU A 68 12.73 -1.39 -8.55
C GLU A 68 12.39 -0.54 -7.32
N PHE A 69 11.38 -0.95 -6.57
CA PHE A 69 11.06 -0.43 -5.25
C PHE A 69 10.73 -1.60 -4.30
N LEU A 70 11.70 -2.01 -3.50
CA LEU A 70 11.52 -3.09 -2.52
C LEU A 70 10.86 -2.54 -1.25
N MET A 71 9.54 -2.38 -1.30
CA MET A 71 8.76 -1.74 -0.23
C MET A 71 8.51 -2.65 0.96
N GLY A 72 8.39 -3.96 0.74
CA GLY A 72 7.94 -4.90 1.76
C GLY A 72 6.44 -4.75 2.06
N ARG A 73 6.01 -5.27 3.22
CA ARG A 73 4.64 -5.14 3.72
C ARG A 73 4.36 -3.70 4.16
N SER A 74 3.19 -3.19 3.90
CA SER A 74 2.85 -1.76 4.06
C SER A 74 1.70 -1.49 5.03
N LEU A 75 0.85 -2.47 5.33
CA LEU A 75 -0.35 -2.29 6.15
C LEU A 75 -0.01 -1.72 7.54
N GLY A 76 0.91 -2.38 8.25
CA GLY A 76 1.32 -1.98 9.59
C GLY A 76 2.01 -0.62 9.60
N ASN A 77 2.90 -0.37 8.64
CA ASN A 77 3.59 0.91 8.49
C ASN A 77 2.61 2.07 8.23
N ASN A 78 1.64 1.86 7.33
CA ASN A 78 0.62 2.85 7.06
C ASN A 78 -0.27 3.14 8.28
N ALA A 79 -0.70 2.09 8.98
CA ALA A 79 -1.50 2.24 10.20
C ALA A 79 -0.76 3.03 11.28
N TYR A 80 0.53 2.76 11.46
CA TYR A 80 1.39 3.46 12.42
C TYR A 80 1.59 4.93 12.05
N ASN A 81 2.00 5.23 10.83
CA ASN A 81 2.27 6.60 10.36
C ASN A 81 1.03 7.49 10.34
N MET A 82 -0.14 6.90 10.20
CA MET A 82 -1.42 7.61 10.31
C MET A 82 -1.90 7.79 11.76
N GLY A 83 -1.19 7.26 12.75
CA GLY A 83 -1.61 7.28 14.14
C GLY A 83 -2.86 6.42 14.41
N LEU A 84 -3.16 5.45 13.54
CA LEU A 84 -4.35 4.61 13.63
C LEU A 84 -4.09 3.24 14.23
N ALA A 85 -2.83 2.82 14.42
CA ALA A 85 -2.46 1.47 14.82
C ALA A 85 -3.24 1.00 16.06
N ARG A 86 -3.23 1.78 17.14
CA ARG A 86 -3.95 1.45 18.37
C ARG A 86 -5.47 1.37 18.17
N ALA A 87 -6.05 2.32 17.43
CA ALA A 87 -7.49 2.33 17.18
C ALA A 87 -7.95 1.13 16.32
N ILE A 88 -7.11 0.71 15.39
CA ILE A 88 -7.34 -0.49 14.57
C ILE A 88 -7.24 -1.74 15.44
N GLU A 89 -6.21 -1.85 16.27
CA GLU A 89 -6.02 -2.98 17.18
C GLU A 89 -7.22 -3.13 18.14
N GLU A 90 -7.63 -2.05 18.82
CA GLU A 90 -8.79 -2.04 19.70
C GLU A 90 -10.08 -2.45 18.94
N ALA A 91 -10.28 -1.92 17.73
CA ALA A 91 -11.46 -2.26 16.93
C ALA A 91 -11.47 -3.72 16.45
N LEU A 92 -10.32 -4.29 16.13
CA LEU A 92 -10.19 -5.69 15.73
C LEU A 92 -10.41 -6.63 16.92
N LEU A 93 -9.83 -6.32 18.09
CA LEU A 93 -10.03 -7.09 19.32
C LEU A 93 -11.50 -7.15 19.72
N ASP A 94 -12.24 -6.05 19.62
CA ASP A 94 -13.67 -6.02 19.87
C ASP A 94 -14.50 -6.87 18.89
N LEU A 95 -13.96 -7.12 17.70
CA LEU A 95 -14.55 -8.01 16.69
C LEU A 95 -14.06 -9.47 16.83
N GLY A 96 -13.15 -9.74 17.76
CA GLY A 96 -12.58 -11.06 18.00
C GLY A 96 -11.46 -11.42 17.00
N TYR A 97 -10.77 -10.44 16.42
CA TYR A 97 -9.67 -10.65 15.47
C TYR A 97 -8.36 -10.09 16.01
N SER A 98 -7.24 -10.69 15.58
CA SER A 98 -5.89 -10.20 15.83
C SER A 98 -5.40 -9.38 14.64
N LEU A 99 -4.80 -8.22 14.92
CA LEU A 99 -4.13 -7.42 13.88
C LEU A 99 -2.93 -8.16 13.30
N GLU A 100 -2.21 -8.90 14.13
CA GLU A 100 -1.03 -9.66 13.68
C GLU A 100 -1.40 -10.75 12.69
N ASP A 101 -2.48 -11.50 12.94
CA ASP A 101 -2.96 -12.54 12.02
C ASP A 101 -3.35 -11.93 10.66
N LEU A 102 -3.95 -10.75 10.68
CA LEU A 102 -4.29 -10.06 9.43
C LEU A 102 -3.08 -9.51 8.70
N ARG A 103 -2.01 -9.11 9.41
CA ARG A 103 -0.76 -8.69 8.80
C ARG A 103 -0.02 -9.82 8.11
N GLU A 104 -0.16 -11.06 8.60
CA GLU A 104 0.42 -12.24 7.95
C GLU A 104 -0.25 -12.59 6.61
N GLU A 105 -1.48 -12.12 6.38
CA GLU A 105 -2.14 -12.24 5.07
C GLU A 105 -1.59 -11.29 3.99
N GLU A 106 -0.78 -10.29 4.40
CA GLU A 106 -0.18 -9.34 3.47
C GLU A 106 1.03 -9.96 2.78
N VAL A 107 0.94 -10.06 1.47
CA VAL A 107 2.04 -10.48 0.60
C VAL A 107 2.88 -9.27 0.22
N ASP A 108 4.20 -9.43 0.16
CA ASP A 108 5.11 -8.38 -0.27
C ASP A 108 4.78 -7.94 -1.71
N ALA A 109 4.84 -6.64 -1.94
CA ALA A 109 4.75 -6.13 -3.30
C ALA A 109 5.98 -6.56 -4.09
N GLY A 110 5.78 -7.34 -5.14
CA GLY A 110 6.86 -7.89 -5.99
C GLY A 110 7.49 -6.84 -6.92
N LEU A 111 7.85 -5.68 -6.39
CA LEU A 111 8.39 -4.54 -7.16
C LEU A 111 9.89 -4.32 -6.99
N GLY A 112 10.57 -5.18 -6.27
CA GLY A 112 12.01 -5.11 -6.05
C GLY A 112 12.59 -6.44 -5.64
N ASN A 113 13.90 -6.60 -5.79
CA ASN A 113 14.60 -7.84 -5.52
C ASN A 113 15.76 -7.69 -4.53
N GLY A 114 16.46 -6.56 -4.55
CA GLY A 114 17.68 -6.41 -3.77
C GLY A 114 17.99 -4.98 -3.37
N GLY A 115 19.29 -4.68 -3.25
CA GLY A 115 19.82 -3.41 -2.75
C GLY A 115 19.37 -2.19 -3.54
N LEU A 116 19.27 -2.30 -4.86
CA LEU A 116 18.78 -1.21 -5.72
C LEU A 116 17.35 -0.81 -5.34
N GLY A 117 16.45 -1.79 -5.25
CA GLY A 117 15.06 -1.56 -4.88
C GLY A 117 14.91 -1.09 -3.44
N ARG A 118 15.71 -1.62 -2.51
CA ARG A 118 15.65 -1.18 -1.11
C ARG A 118 16.19 0.23 -0.92
N LEU A 119 17.23 0.61 -1.64
CA LEU A 119 17.76 1.98 -1.63
C LEU A 119 16.70 2.97 -2.08
N ALA A 120 15.97 2.68 -3.16
CA ALA A 120 14.87 3.50 -3.63
C ALA A 120 13.77 3.65 -2.57
N ALA A 121 13.38 2.54 -1.92
CA ALA A 121 12.39 2.55 -0.85
C ALA A 121 12.84 3.42 0.35
N CYS A 122 14.10 3.27 0.79
CA CYS A 122 14.66 4.06 1.89
C CYS A 122 14.76 5.55 1.56
N PHE A 123 15.13 5.91 0.33
CA PHE A 123 15.17 7.32 -0.08
C PHE A 123 13.78 7.94 -0.10
N MET A 124 12.76 7.22 -0.57
CA MET A 124 11.39 7.72 -0.54
C MET A 124 10.90 7.96 0.88
N ASP A 125 11.23 7.06 1.81
CA ASP A 125 10.91 7.21 3.24
C ASP A 125 11.64 8.42 3.87
N SER A 126 12.92 8.60 3.56
CA SER A 126 13.72 9.74 4.02
C SER A 126 13.18 11.07 3.47
N LEU A 127 12.82 11.12 2.18
CA LEU A 127 12.23 12.31 1.57
C LEU A 127 10.89 12.69 2.23
N ALA A 128 10.08 11.69 2.60
CA ALA A 128 8.84 11.91 3.32
C ALA A 128 9.08 12.40 4.75
N THR A 129 10.04 11.82 5.46
CA THR A 129 10.41 12.24 6.82
C THR A 129 10.91 13.68 6.86
N LEU A 130 11.59 14.12 5.80
CA LEU A 130 12.02 15.50 5.62
C LEU A 130 10.95 16.43 5.05
N GLU A 131 9.72 15.92 4.88
CA GLU A 131 8.58 16.67 4.34
C GLU A 131 8.83 17.26 2.94
N LEU A 132 9.71 16.64 2.16
CA LEU A 132 10.03 17.08 0.81
C LEU A 132 8.97 16.58 -0.19
N PRO A 133 8.48 17.45 -1.10
CA PRO A 133 7.53 17.08 -2.13
C PRO A 133 8.15 16.13 -3.15
N ALA A 134 8.06 14.82 -2.89
CA ALA A 134 8.72 13.79 -3.68
C ALA A 134 7.74 12.78 -4.28
N PHE A 135 8.09 12.29 -5.48
CA PHE A 135 7.33 11.27 -6.21
C PHE A 135 8.26 10.18 -6.70
N GLY A 136 7.95 8.94 -6.36
CA GLY A 136 8.63 7.77 -6.91
C GLY A 136 7.93 7.27 -8.17
N TYR A 137 8.71 7.00 -9.20
CA TYR A 137 8.25 6.39 -10.46
C TYR A 137 8.96 5.08 -10.66
N GLY A 138 8.19 4.01 -10.87
CA GLY A 138 8.72 2.67 -11.07
C GLY A 138 7.90 1.86 -12.07
N LEU A 139 8.36 0.67 -12.34
CA LEU A 139 7.64 -0.31 -13.14
C LEU A 139 6.75 -1.17 -12.26
N ARG A 140 5.56 -1.42 -12.73
CA ARG A 140 4.69 -2.43 -12.17
C ARG A 140 4.89 -3.71 -12.96
N TYR A 141 5.57 -4.66 -12.38
CA TYR A 141 5.75 -5.99 -12.95
C TYR A 141 4.45 -6.80 -12.81
N ASP A 142 3.89 -7.28 -13.92
CA ASP A 142 2.60 -7.98 -13.91
C ASP A 142 2.61 -9.26 -13.06
N TYR A 143 3.73 -9.94 -12.99
CA TYR A 143 3.93 -11.19 -12.23
C TYR A 143 4.80 -11.00 -10.98
N GLY A 144 5.13 -9.77 -10.63
CA GLY A 144 6.11 -9.46 -9.60
C GLY A 144 7.54 -9.78 -10.02
N ILE A 145 8.49 -9.45 -9.14
CA ILE A 145 9.84 -9.98 -9.21
C ILE A 145 9.83 -11.30 -8.43
N PHE A 146 10.66 -12.13 -8.32
CA PHE A 146 10.62 -13.49 -7.78
C PHE A 146 10.25 -13.53 -6.29
N ARG A 147 9.37 -14.48 -5.91
CA ARG A 147 9.27 -14.96 -4.54
C ARG A 147 10.39 -15.96 -4.30
N GLN A 148 11.10 -15.80 -3.20
CA GLN A 148 12.18 -16.71 -2.84
C GLN A 148 11.68 -17.74 -1.84
N GLU A 149 11.88 -19.00 -2.14
CA GLU A 149 11.58 -20.13 -1.26
C GLU A 149 12.85 -20.94 -1.00
N ILE A 150 12.86 -21.66 0.10
CA ILE A 150 13.92 -22.62 0.42
C ILE A 150 13.37 -24.02 0.14
N ASP A 151 13.88 -24.68 -0.88
CA ASP A 151 13.55 -26.05 -1.19
C ASP A 151 14.78 -26.95 -0.96
N ASN A 152 14.64 -27.93 -0.05
CA ASN A 152 15.71 -28.85 0.34
C ASN A 152 17.05 -28.18 0.70
N GLY A 153 17.00 -27.00 1.33
CA GLY A 153 18.15 -26.21 1.72
C GLY A 153 18.74 -25.32 0.61
N TRP A 154 18.14 -25.29 -0.55
CA TRP A 154 18.52 -24.45 -1.68
C TRP A 154 17.51 -23.35 -1.92
N GLN A 155 18.02 -22.17 -2.26
CA GLN A 155 17.18 -21.04 -2.64
C GLN A 155 16.58 -21.27 -4.03
N SER A 156 15.25 -21.20 -4.12
CA SER A 156 14.50 -21.29 -5.37
C SER A 156 13.72 -20.01 -5.58
N GLY A 157 13.81 -19.43 -6.78
CA GLY A 157 13.02 -18.28 -7.18
C GLY A 157 11.77 -18.73 -7.95
N ILE A 158 10.61 -18.47 -7.39
CA ILE A 158 9.32 -18.76 -8.02
C ILE A 158 8.72 -17.47 -8.52
N SER A 159 8.19 -17.45 -9.75
CA SER A 159 7.39 -16.32 -10.22
C SER A 159 6.14 -16.18 -9.35
N ASP A 160 6.10 -15.12 -8.61
CA ASP A 160 4.96 -14.84 -7.75
C ASP A 160 3.86 -14.21 -8.60
N GLY A 161 2.90 -14.97 -9.06
CA GLY A 161 1.73 -14.47 -9.80
C GLY A 161 0.90 -13.44 -9.02
N VAL A 162 1.39 -12.99 -7.87
CA VAL A 162 0.78 -11.97 -7.01
C VAL A 162 1.21 -10.58 -7.48
N CYS A 163 0.63 -10.19 -8.56
CA CYS A 163 0.67 -8.80 -8.95
C CYS A 163 -0.17 -7.98 -7.98
N LEU A 164 0.50 -7.21 -7.13
CA LEU A 164 -0.09 -6.16 -6.32
C LEU A 164 -1.43 -6.53 -5.68
N ALA A 165 -1.34 -7.03 -4.47
CA ALA A 165 -2.47 -7.07 -3.57
C ALA A 165 -3.28 -5.75 -3.63
N PRO A 166 -4.58 -5.79 -3.41
CA PRO A 166 -5.57 -4.79 -3.79
C PRO A 166 -5.45 -3.42 -3.14
N MET A 167 -4.33 -3.09 -2.55
CA MET A 167 -4.15 -1.77 -1.94
C MET A 167 -4.14 -0.61 -2.94
N ILE A 168 -3.89 -0.90 -4.21
CA ILE A 168 -3.92 0.13 -5.26
C ILE A 168 -4.68 -0.44 -6.46
N PRO A 169 -5.81 0.13 -6.87
CA PRO A 169 -6.40 -0.22 -8.14
C PRO A 169 -5.43 0.19 -9.24
N ALA A 170 -4.76 -0.79 -9.77
CA ALA A 170 -3.75 -0.58 -10.76
C ALA A 170 -4.40 -0.39 -12.13
N SER A 171 -4.28 0.78 -12.66
CA SER A 171 -4.28 0.95 -14.11
C SER A 171 -2.95 0.45 -14.66
N ARG A 172 -2.97 -0.16 -15.82
CA ARG A 172 -1.86 -0.82 -16.52
C ARG A 172 -0.63 0.03 -16.85
N ALA A 173 -0.30 1.04 -16.11
CA ALA A 173 0.86 1.88 -16.39
C ALA A 173 1.51 2.35 -15.09
N THR A 174 2.82 2.28 -15.05
CA THR A 174 3.71 2.90 -14.05
C THR A 174 3.13 3.09 -12.66
N ALA A 175 3.45 2.20 -11.74
CA ALA A 175 3.14 2.38 -10.34
C ALA A 175 3.90 3.61 -9.82
N ARG A 176 3.18 4.56 -9.28
CA ARG A 176 3.78 5.63 -8.50
C ARG A 176 3.78 5.19 -7.05
N VAL A 177 4.93 5.11 -6.46
CA VAL A 177 5.07 4.81 -5.05
C VAL A 177 5.42 6.11 -4.35
N SER A 178 4.59 6.51 -3.42
CA SER A 178 4.85 7.67 -2.57
C SER A 178 5.13 7.17 -1.16
N PRO A 179 6.12 7.70 -0.44
CA PRO A 179 6.33 7.34 0.96
C PRO A 179 5.10 7.71 1.79
N LEU A 180 5.00 7.12 2.97
CA LEU A 180 3.88 7.31 3.89
C LEU A 180 2.53 6.83 3.35
N GLY A 181 2.54 5.84 2.46
CA GLY A 181 1.30 5.22 1.95
C GLY A 181 0.39 6.18 1.21
N THR A 182 0.87 7.34 0.79
CA THR A 182 0.11 8.21 -0.10
C THR A 182 0.09 7.61 -1.49
N PRO A 183 -1.08 7.20 -2.02
CA PRO A 183 -1.16 6.70 -3.38
C PRO A 183 -0.75 7.82 -4.35
N ALA A 184 0.18 7.52 -5.23
CA ALA A 184 0.62 8.49 -6.23
C ALA A 184 -0.51 8.80 -7.22
N PRO A 185 -0.61 10.03 -7.72
CA PRO A 185 -1.56 10.39 -8.75
C PRO A 185 -1.30 9.59 -10.04
N ARG A 186 -2.34 9.23 -10.76
CA ARG A 186 -2.23 8.52 -12.04
C ARG A 186 -1.43 9.34 -13.05
N SER A 187 -0.36 8.79 -13.63
CA SER A 187 0.25 9.40 -14.81
C SER A 187 -0.71 9.22 -15.99
N ARG A 188 -1.08 10.30 -16.66
CA ARG A 188 -1.45 10.16 -18.05
C ARG A 188 -0.22 9.68 -18.80
N ALA A 189 -0.32 8.58 -19.52
CA ALA A 189 0.68 8.23 -20.50
C ALA A 189 0.85 9.43 -21.45
N PRO A 190 2.06 9.76 -21.89
CA PRO A 190 2.21 10.71 -22.96
C PRO A 190 1.45 10.16 -24.16
N THR A 191 0.42 10.86 -24.60
CA THR A 191 -0.17 10.62 -25.92
C THR A 191 0.94 10.73 -26.93
N SER A 192 1.30 9.62 -27.55
CA SER A 192 2.13 9.65 -28.73
C SER A 192 1.40 10.51 -29.77
N ALA A 193 1.87 11.72 -29.96
CA ALA A 193 1.53 12.48 -31.15
C ALA A 193 2.13 11.74 -32.35
N ALA A 194 1.26 11.28 -33.23
CA ALA A 194 1.62 10.83 -34.56
C ALA A 194 2.09 12.03 -35.40
#